data_99f69b5c354a9bde1de4cc3ded733f60
#
_entry.id   99f69b5c354a9bde1de4cc3ded733f60
#
_cell.length_a   1.000
_cell.length_b   1.000
_cell.length_c   1.000
_cell.angle_alpha   90.00
_cell.angle_beta   90.00
_cell.angle_gamma   90.00
#
_symmetry.space_group_name_H-M   'P 1'
#
loop_
_entity.id
_entity.type
_entity.pdbx_description
1 polymer ?
#
loop_
_entity_poly.entity_id
_entity_poly.type
_entity_poly.pdbx_seq_one_letter_code
_entity_poly.pdbx_strand_id
1 'polypeptide(L)'
;MGHEACPSGCGVNEKLCRQIVYERSEQLCERCCSGRVRSVHHRKKRSQGGEWTPQNCVLLCGTGVQGCHGWVEHNPDAACVEGFHVRPWNEPELIPVLWRGSQWVFLTEDGKVEDV
;
A
#
# COMPACT_ATOMS: atom_id res chain seq x y z
N MET A 1 -23.96 4.33 -14.43
CA MET A 1 -23.27 4.26 -14.32
C MET A 1 -22.53 4.17 -14.45
N GLY A 2 -22.37 4.10 -14.63
CA GLY A 2 -21.46 4.10 -14.68
C GLY A 2 -20.76 3.98 -14.98
N HIS A 3 -20.67 4.07 -15.12
CA HIS A 3 -19.78 4.02 -15.26
C HIS A 3 -19.12 3.71 -15.47
N GLU A 4 -19.55 3.89 -15.48
CA GLU A 4 -18.85 3.72 -15.68
C GLU A 4 -17.97 3.30 -15.96
N ALA A 5 -18.61 3.57 -16.31
CA ALA A 5 -17.65 2.61 -16.47
C ALA A 5 -16.27 3.02 -16.53
N CYS A 6 -15.62 2.66 -15.59
CA CYS A 6 -14.21 2.80 -15.71
C CYS A 6 -13.70 1.95 -16.83
N PRO A 7 -12.86 2.50 -17.69
CA PRO A 7 -12.18 1.70 -18.68
C PRO A 7 -11.38 0.59 -18.04
N SER A 8 -11.07 -0.40 -18.82
CA SER A 8 -10.19 -1.46 -18.41
C SER A 8 -8.92 -0.88 -17.81
N GLY A 9 -8.49 -1.40 -16.69
CA GLY A 9 -7.30 -0.91 -16.01
C GLY A 9 -7.52 0.31 -15.16
N CYS A 10 -8.71 0.82 -15.14
CA CYS A 10 -9.02 2.01 -14.36
C CYS A 10 -8.97 1.71 -12.89
N GLY A 11 -8.92 0.68 -12.34
CA GLY A 11 -8.83 0.42 -10.93
C GLY A 11 -9.85 1.22 -10.14
N VAL A 12 -9.65 1.32 -8.86
CA VAL A 12 -10.53 2.05 -7.97
C VAL A 12 -10.05 3.50 -7.89
N ASN A 13 -10.96 4.41 -7.54
CA ASN A 13 -10.57 5.78 -7.31
C ASN A 13 -9.93 5.91 -5.92
N GLU A 14 -9.39 7.08 -5.63
CA GLU A 14 -8.71 7.32 -4.36
C GLU A 14 -9.59 7.03 -3.16
N LYS A 15 -10.84 7.49 -3.18
CA LYS A 15 -11.73 7.34 -2.05
C LYS A 15 -11.99 5.86 -1.75
N LEU A 16 -12.30 5.10 -2.79
CA LEU A 16 -12.57 3.67 -2.62
C LEU A 16 -11.32 2.92 -2.22
N CYS A 17 -10.17 3.28 -2.80
CA CYS A 17 -8.91 2.67 -2.44
C CYS A 17 -8.60 2.87 -0.96
N ARG A 18 -8.76 4.10 -0.46
CA ARG A 18 -8.55 4.38 0.95
C ARG A 18 -9.46 3.53 1.83
N GLN A 19 -10.72 3.42 1.44
CA GLN A 19 -11.68 2.60 2.19
C GLN A 19 -11.24 1.14 2.24
N ILE A 20 -10.85 0.58 1.11
CA ILE A 20 -10.42 -0.81 1.02
C ILE A 20 -9.17 -1.04 1.90
N VAL A 21 -8.21 -0.12 1.83
CA VAL A 21 -6.98 -0.24 2.61
C VAL A 21 -7.26 -0.17 4.11
N TYR A 22 -8.13 0.75 4.53
CA TYR A 22 -8.50 0.86 5.93
C TYR A 22 -9.21 -0.40 6.43
N GLU A 23 -10.06 -1.00 5.59
CA GLU A 23 -10.75 -2.24 5.95
C GLU A 23 -9.78 -3.42 6.02
N ARG A 24 -8.91 -3.56 5.03
CA ARG A 24 -7.91 -4.64 5.01
C ARG A 24 -7.01 -4.60 6.22
N SER A 25 -6.56 -3.42 6.58
CA SER A 25 -5.62 -3.23 7.67
C SER A 25 -6.29 -3.26 9.04
N GLU A 26 -7.63 -3.22 9.09
CA GLU A 26 -8.38 -3.07 10.33
C GLU A 26 -7.99 -1.77 11.03
N GLN A 27 -7.68 -0.76 10.24
CA GLN A 27 -7.30 0.59 10.68
C GLN A 27 -6.00 0.62 11.48
N LEU A 28 -5.17 -0.39 11.34
CA LEU A 28 -3.87 -0.45 12.00
C LEU A 28 -2.76 -0.34 10.97
N CYS A 29 -1.61 0.17 11.40
CA CYS A 29 -0.43 0.24 10.56
C CYS A 29 -0.10 -1.16 10.02
N GLU A 30 0.05 -1.26 8.70
CA GLU A 30 0.30 -2.57 8.08
C GLU A 30 1.75 -3.02 8.24
N ARG A 31 2.59 -2.19 8.85
CA ARG A 31 3.96 -2.58 9.15
C ARG A 31 4.16 -2.92 10.63
N CYS A 32 3.65 -2.10 11.56
CA CYS A 32 3.91 -2.31 12.99
C CYS A 32 2.66 -2.54 13.83
N CYS A 33 1.49 -2.53 13.24
CA CYS A 33 0.18 -2.72 13.90
C CYS A 33 -0.22 -1.59 14.85
N SER A 34 0.45 -0.43 14.79
CA SER A 34 0.10 0.70 15.63
C SER A 34 -1.24 1.31 15.21
N GLY A 35 -2.03 1.75 16.19
CA GLY A 35 -3.25 2.50 15.94
C GLY A 35 -3.08 4.01 16.02
N ARG A 36 -1.84 4.51 16.03
CA ARG A 36 -1.54 5.95 16.07
C ARG A 36 -1.99 6.63 14.79
N VAL A 37 -1.75 7.92 14.68
CA VAL A 37 -2.00 8.66 13.44
C VAL A 37 -1.48 7.84 12.26
N ARG A 38 -2.31 7.66 11.24
CA ARG A 38 -2.01 6.81 10.11
C ARG A 38 -2.25 7.56 8.82
N SER A 39 -1.54 7.16 7.78
CA SER A 39 -1.70 7.73 6.45
C SER A 39 -1.48 6.65 5.40
N VAL A 40 -2.08 6.86 4.24
CA VAL A 40 -1.94 5.90 3.13
C VAL A 40 -0.66 6.24 2.36
N HIS A 41 0.13 5.23 2.12
CA HIS A 41 1.41 5.33 1.40
C HIS A 41 1.32 4.56 0.08
N HIS A 42 1.83 5.16 -0.99
CA HIS A 42 1.98 4.47 -2.28
C HIS A 42 3.31 3.73 -2.29
N ARG A 43 3.28 2.43 -2.41
CA ARG A 43 4.50 1.61 -2.49
C ARG A 43 5.32 2.00 -3.71
N LYS A 44 4.68 2.09 -4.87
CA LYS A 44 5.26 2.67 -6.07
C LYS A 44 4.75 4.10 -6.15
N LYS A 45 5.67 5.05 -6.23
CA LYS A 45 5.33 6.47 -6.14
C LYS A 45 4.45 6.89 -7.29
N ARG A 46 3.55 7.85 -7.04
CA ARG A 46 2.68 8.41 -8.06
C ARG A 46 3.49 8.97 -9.23
N SER A 47 4.60 9.62 -8.94
CA SER A 47 5.47 10.18 -9.97
C SER A 47 6.14 9.12 -10.82
N GLN A 48 6.09 7.86 -10.39
CA GLN A 48 6.69 6.75 -11.10
C GLN A 48 5.64 5.79 -11.63
N GLY A 49 4.39 6.25 -11.75
CA GLY A 49 3.30 5.46 -12.30
C GLY A 49 2.47 4.69 -11.27
N GLY A 50 2.72 4.92 -9.98
CA GLY A 50 1.94 4.26 -8.94
C GLY A 50 0.52 4.77 -8.89
N GLU A 51 -0.43 3.84 -8.79
CA GLU A 51 -1.85 4.16 -8.85
C GLU A 51 -2.52 3.95 -7.50
N TRP A 52 -3.76 4.45 -7.40
CA TRP A 52 -4.61 4.22 -6.23
C TRP A 52 -5.23 2.83 -6.37
N THR A 53 -4.46 1.81 -6.06
CA THR A 53 -4.95 0.43 -6.06
C THR A 53 -4.64 -0.23 -4.73
N PRO A 54 -5.45 -1.22 -4.33
CA PRO A 54 -5.18 -1.94 -3.06
C PRO A 54 -3.82 -2.65 -3.06
N GLN A 55 -3.31 -3.03 -4.23
CA GLN A 55 -2.00 -3.68 -4.30
C GLN A 55 -0.87 -2.68 -4.06
N ASN A 56 -1.09 -1.42 -4.41
CA ASN A 56 -0.05 -0.40 -4.32
C ASN A 56 -0.10 0.44 -3.05
N CYS A 57 -1.23 0.52 -2.40
CA CYS A 57 -1.43 1.40 -1.27
C CYS A 57 -1.46 0.63 0.04
N VAL A 58 -0.75 1.13 1.04
CA VAL A 58 -0.70 0.53 2.38
C VAL A 58 -0.95 1.59 3.42
N LEU A 59 -1.49 1.17 4.56
CA LEU A 59 -1.71 2.07 5.70
C LEU A 59 -0.51 1.99 6.62
N LEU A 60 0.12 3.12 6.88
CA LEU A 60 1.30 3.20 7.74
C LEU A 60 1.08 4.23 8.83
N CYS A 61 1.61 3.98 10.02
CA CYS A 61 1.50 4.95 11.10
C CYS A 61 2.37 6.16 10.83
N GLY A 62 1.97 7.31 11.36
CA GLY A 62 2.69 8.56 11.20
C GLY A 62 2.36 9.25 9.89
N THR A 63 3.28 10.09 9.48
CA THR A 63 3.19 10.85 8.24
C THR A 63 4.49 10.66 7.46
N GLY A 64 4.63 11.33 6.33
CA GLY A 64 5.86 11.22 5.54
C GLY A 64 7.13 11.63 6.27
N VAL A 65 7.04 12.18 7.50
CA VAL A 65 8.20 12.62 8.27
C VAL A 65 8.39 11.84 9.57
N GLN A 66 7.42 11.04 10.00
CA GLN A 66 7.53 10.28 11.24
C GLN A 66 6.75 8.99 11.16
N GLY A 67 6.98 8.10 12.15
CA GLY A 67 6.35 6.79 12.18
C GLY A 67 6.88 5.88 11.10
N CYS A 68 6.14 4.80 10.83
CA CYS A 68 6.53 3.87 9.75
C CYS A 68 6.51 4.55 8.40
N HIS A 69 5.54 5.44 8.15
CA HIS A 69 5.48 6.17 6.89
C HIS A 69 6.75 7.02 6.71
N GLY A 70 7.17 7.73 7.77
CA GLY A 70 8.41 8.50 7.71
C GLY A 70 9.62 7.61 7.51
N TRP A 71 9.66 6.47 8.21
CA TRP A 71 10.78 5.53 8.06
C TRP A 71 10.90 5.03 6.61
N VAL A 72 9.77 4.68 5.99
CA VAL A 72 9.76 4.21 4.61
C VAL A 72 10.29 5.28 3.66
N GLU A 73 9.85 6.54 3.88
CA GLU A 73 10.29 7.63 3.00
C GLU A 73 11.77 7.95 3.14
N HIS A 74 12.32 7.81 4.35
CA HIS A 74 13.71 8.15 4.60
C HIS A 74 14.67 6.96 4.44
N ASN A 75 14.15 5.74 4.27
CA ASN A 75 14.96 4.53 4.13
C ASN A 75 14.45 3.70 2.96
N PRO A 76 14.51 4.26 1.73
CA PRO A 76 13.88 3.59 0.59
C PRO A 76 14.47 2.20 0.28
N ASP A 77 15.77 2.02 0.45
CA ASP A 77 16.36 0.71 0.15
C ASP A 77 15.91 -0.35 1.16
N ALA A 78 15.91 0.00 2.45
CA ALA A 78 15.44 -0.92 3.48
C ALA A 78 13.93 -1.19 3.32
N ALA A 79 13.18 -0.16 2.96
CA ALA A 79 11.75 -0.31 2.72
C ALA A 79 11.48 -1.22 1.52
N CYS A 80 12.32 -1.17 0.48
CA CYS A 80 12.23 -2.09 -0.64
C CYS A 80 12.39 -3.55 -0.20
N VAL A 81 13.28 -3.80 0.74
CA VAL A 81 13.49 -5.16 1.24
C VAL A 81 12.21 -5.69 1.89
N GLU A 82 11.47 -4.83 2.57
CA GLU A 82 10.21 -5.21 3.22
C GLU A 82 8.99 -5.11 2.28
N GLY A 83 9.18 -4.63 1.06
CA GLY A 83 8.09 -4.49 0.11
C GLY A 83 7.27 -3.22 0.24
N PHE A 84 7.66 -2.29 1.11
CA PHE A 84 6.94 -1.03 1.30
C PHE A 84 7.38 0.06 0.32
N HIS A 85 8.42 -0.20 -0.47
CA HIS A 85 8.77 0.56 -1.65
C HIS A 85 8.85 -0.39 -2.82
N VAL A 86 8.34 0.03 -3.98
CA VAL A 86 8.41 -0.75 -5.22
C VAL A 86 9.11 0.10 -6.26
N ARG A 87 10.12 -0.47 -6.92
CA ARG A 87 10.89 0.26 -7.92
C ARG A 87 10.03 0.58 -9.14
N PRO A 88 10.39 1.64 -9.91
CA PRO A 88 9.56 2.07 -11.04
C PRO A 88 9.34 0.99 -12.10
N TRP A 89 10.28 0.07 -12.24
CA TRP A 89 10.21 -0.99 -13.26
C TRP A 89 9.50 -2.24 -12.78
N ASN A 90 9.03 -2.28 -11.52
CA ASN A 90 8.31 -3.42 -10.95
C ASN A 90 6.82 -3.11 -10.80
N GLU A 91 6.03 -4.17 -10.74
CA GLU A 91 4.58 -4.04 -10.53
C GLU A 91 4.24 -4.40 -9.10
N PRO A 92 3.53 -3.53 -8.37
CA PRO A 92 3.23 -3.78 -6.95
C PRO A 92 2.55 -5.11 -6.68
N GLU A 93 1.68 -5.56 -7.58
CA GLU A 93 0.95 -6.82 -7.36
C GLU A 93 1.86 -8.04 -7.40
N LEU A 94 3.08 -7.90 -7.93
CA LEU A 94 4.04 -9.01 -8.02
C LEU A 94 5.10 -8.96 -6.93
N ILE A 95 5.10 -7.93 -6.09
CA ILE A 95 6.12 -7.73 -5.06
C ILE A 95 5.51 -8.00 -3.68
N PRO A 96 6.00 -8.99 -2.95
CA PRO A 96 5.44 -9.27 -1.63
C PRO A 96 5.80 -8.21 -0.60
N VAL A 97 4.99 -8.15 0.44
CA VAL A 97 5.14 -7.20 1.55
C VAL A 97 5.31 -7.98 2.84
N LEU A 98 6.22 -7.53 3.70
CA LEU A 98 6.35 -8.07 5.04
C LEU A 98 5.26 -7.44 5.91
N TRP A 99 4.07 -8.02 5.87
CA TRP A 99 2.84 -7.50 6.44
C TRP A 99 2.82 -7.73 7.94
N ARG A 100 2.53 -6.66 8.67
CA ARG A 100 2.45 -6.70 10.14
C ARG A 100 3.74 -7.23 10.80
N GLY A 101 4.85 -7.06 10.09
CA GLY A 101 6.16 -7.40 10.63
C GLY A 101 6.50 -8.88 10.69
N SER A 102 5.59 -9.75 10.27
CA SER A 102 5.82 -11.18 10.44
C SER A 102 5.39 -12.07 9.29
N GLN A 103 4.57 -11.56 8.37
CA GLN A 103 3.95 -12.40 7.36
C GLN A 103 4.23 -11.85 5.98
N TRP A 104 4.84 -12.64 5.11
CA TRP A 104 5.04 -12.26 3.72
C TRP A 104 3.78 -12.55 2.92
N VAL A 105 3.21 -11.50 2.33
CA VAL A 105 1.96 -11.63 1.59
C VAL A 105 2.02 -10.84 0.29
N PHE A 106 1.17 -11.25 -0.66
CA PHE A 106 0.79 -10.39 -1.77
C PHE A 106 -0.49 -9.65 -1.39
N LEU A 107 -0.58 -8.39 -1.76
CA LEU A 107 -1.81 -7.60 -1.59
C LEU A 107 -2.64 -7.82 -2.84
N THR A 108 -3.91 -8.14 -2.66
CA THR A 108 -4.76 -8.51 -3.78
C THR A 108 -5.67 -7.37 -4.22
N GLU A 109 -6.18 -7.48 -5.42
CA GLU A 109 -7.03 -6.45 -6.00
C GLU A 109 -8.34 -6.28 -5.22
N ASP A 110 -8.84 -7.33 -4.63
CA ASP A 110 -10.09 -7.30 -3.88
C ASP A 110 -9.90 -6.89 -2.40
N GLY A 111 -8.72 -6.37 -2.06
CA GLY A 111 -8.49 -5.85 -0.71
C GLY A 111 -8.18 -6.92 0.32
N LYS A 112 -7.60 -8.02 -0.09
CA LYS A 112 -7.20 -9.11 0.80
C LYS A 112 -5.69 -9.24 0.83
N VAL A 113 -5.20 -10.15 1.66
CA VAL A 113 -3.81 -10.56 1.64
C VAL A 113 -3.77 -12.04 1.29
N GLU A 114 -2.70 -12.43 0.58
CA GLU A 114 -2.53 -13.80 0.13
C GLU A 114 -1.12 -14.24 0.47
N ASP A 115 -0.98 -15.37 1.13
CA ASP A 115 0.34 -15.87 1.52
C ASP A 115 1.21 -16.13 0.29
N VAL A 116 2.48 -15.76 0.43
CA VAL A 116 3.47 -15.98 -0.62
C VAL A 116 3.73 -17.48 -0.84
#